data_f08a6cefdf734b27cc80f4449bac86f4
#
_entry.id   f08a6cefdf734b27cc80f4449bac86f4
#
_cell.length_a   1.000
_cell.length_b   1.000
_cell.length_c   1.000
_cell.angle_alpha   90.00
_cell.angle_beta   90.00
_cell.angle_gamma   90.00
#
_symmetry.space_group_name_H-M   'P 1'
#
loop_
_entity.id
_entity.type
_entity.pdbx_description
1 polymer ?
#
loop_
_entity_poly.entity_id
_entity_poly.type
_entity_poly.pdbx_seq_one_letter_code
_entity_poly.pdbx_strand_id
1 'polypeptide(L)'
;MDLGFDGLMVESHNNPDIALSDSKQQYVPCELRAMLDKLVVRSSKTENVHFNENLDELRSYIDDLDADLIQLLNRRMRVADKIGNYKKQNNITVLQAGRWDDILAKVHKMAEANDLEIEFIDKVFKAIHQASIDRQTKILNN
;
A
#
# COMPACT_ATOMS: atom_id res chain seq x y z
N MET A 1 -0.13 20.98 -2.75
CA MET A 1 -1.47 20.46 -3.13
C MET A 1 -1.23 19.24 -4.00
N ASP A 2 -1.34 18.05 -3.43
CA ASP A 2 -0.93 16.79 -4.08
C ASP A 2 -2.11 15.97 -4.66
N LEU A 3 -3.36 16.44 -4.43
CA LEU A 3 -4.58 15.69 -4.81
C LEU A 3 -5.19 16.13 -6.16
N GLY A 4 -4.50 16.94 -6.94
CA GLY A 4 -4.95 17.36 -8.27
C GLY A 4 -6.18 18.30 -8.27
N PHE A 5 -6.49 18.95 -7.16
CA PHE A 5 -7.56 19.96 -7.11
C PHE A 5 -7.12 21.25 -7.80
N ASP A 6 -8.06 21.89 -8.52
CA ASP A 6 -7.81 23.12 -9.29
C ASP A 6 -7.69 24.36 -8.40
N GLY A 7 -8.10 24.28 -7.12
CA GLY A 7 -8.05 25.42 -6.21
C GLY A 7 -8.44 25.08 -4.78
N LEU A 8 -8.43 26.10 -3.95
CA LEU A 8 -8.86 26.06 -2.56
C LEU A 8 -10.02 27.01 -2.35
N MET A 9 -11.02 26.59 -1.61
CA MET A 9 -12.04 27.45 -1.04
C MET A 9 -11.79 27.54 0.46
N VAL A 10 -11.54 28.75 0.96
CA VAL A 10 -11.22 29.01 2.37
C VAL A 10 -12.13 30.11 2.88
N GLU A 11 -12.80 29.87 4.00
CA GLU A 11 -13.57 30.90 4.68
C GLU A 11 -12.65 31.79 5.51
N SER A 12 -12.86 33.10 5.41
CA SER A 12 -12.09 34.09 6.15
C SER A 12 -13.00 35.15 6.75
N HIS A 13 -12.74 35.53 7.99
CA HIS A 13 -13.47 36.57 8.71
C HIS A 13 -12.53 37.41 9.56
N ASN A 14 -12.77 38.73 9.66
CA ASN A 14 -11.91 39.61 10.44
C ASN A 14 -11.88 39.29 11.93
N ASN A 15 -12.96 38.71 12.45
CA ASN A 15 -13.08 38.23 13.82
C ASN A 15 -13.94 36.95 13.84
N PRO A 16 -13.34 35.77 13.71
CA PRO A 16 -14.06 34.48 13.65
C PRO A 16 -15.01 34.25 14.84
N ASP A 17 -14.68 34.76 16.02
CA ASP A 17 -15.46 34.51 17.25
C ASP A 17 -16.88 35.10 17.21
N ILE A 18 -17.11 36.09 16.34
CA ILE A 18 -18.41 36.74 16.13
C ILE A 18 -19.02 36.40 14.76
N ALA A 19 -18.44 35.49 14.01
CA ALA A 19 -18.94 35.10 12.72
C ALA A 19 -20.28 34.33 12.84
N LEU A 20 -21.12 34.44 11.81
CA LEU A 20 -22.43 33.77 11.75
C LEU A 20 -22.32 32.30 11.33
N SER A 21 -21.17 31.85 10.90
CA SER A 21 -20.84 30.47 10.54
C SER A 21 -19.74 29.92 11.46
N ASP A 22 -19.38 28.64 11.30
CA ASP A 22 -18.49 27.90 12.19
C ASP A 22 -17.11 28.57 12.33
N SER A 23 -16.90 29.25 13.47
CA SER A 23 -15.67 30.02 13.76
C SER A 23 -14.38 29.22 13.69
N LYS A 24 -14.46 27.91 13.99
CA LYS A 24 -13.28 27.02 13.97
C LYS A 24 -12.75 26.68 12.58
N GLN A 25 -13.55 26.94 11.54
CA GLN A 25 -13.18 26.70 10.16
C GLN A 25 -12.73 27.96 9.43
N GLN A 26 -12.75 29.12 10.09
CA GLN A 26 -12.43 30.42 9.52
C GLN A 26 -11.03 30.88 9.91
N TYR A 27 -10.34 31.48 8.95
CA TYR A 27 -9.06 32.12 9.16
C TYR A 27 -9.22 33.66 9.23
N VAL A 28 -8.48 34.31 10.10
CA VAL A 28 -8.30 35.75 9.96
C VAL A 28 -7.39 36.07 8.74
N PRO A 29 -7.57 37.21 8.06
CA PRO A 29 -6.84 37.50 6.81
C PRO A 29 -5.32 37.36 6.90
N CYS A 30 -4.71 37.72 8.02
CA CYS A 30 -3.25 37.60 8.20
C CYS A 30 -2.80 36.14 8.32
N GLU A 31 -3.58 35.29 8.98
CA GLU A 31 -3.29 33.87 9.08
C GLU A 31 -3.53 33.15 7.76
N LEU A 32 -4.60 33.54 7.05
CA LEU A 32 -4.88 33.01 5.70
C LEU A 32 -3.70 33.32 4.77
N ARG A 33 -3.18 34.55 4.78
CA ARG A 33 -2.00 34.90 4.00
C ARG A 33 -0.79 34.06 4.37
N ALA A 34 -0.50 33.93 5.66
CA ALA A 34 0.63 33.15 6.13
C ALA A 34 0.49 31.64 5.77
N MET A 35 -0.73 31.12 5.71
CA MET A 35 -1.02 29.76 5.24
C MET A 35 -0.80 29.64 3.73
N LEU A 36 -1.31 30.60 2.94
CA LEU A 36 -1.14 30.61 1.48
C LEU A 36 0.33 30.73 1.07
N ASP A 37 1.11 31.56 1.76
CA ASP A 37 2.55 31.72 1.49
C ASP A 37 3.36 30.43 1.76
N LYS A 38 2.84 29.52 2.56
CA LYS A 38 3.45 28.18 2.81
C LYS A 38 2.98 27.09 1.86
N LEU A 39 2.00 27.36 1.02
CA LEU A 39 1.49 26.35 0.09
C LEU A 39 2.49 26.07 -1.02
N VAL A 40 2.85 24.80 -1.13
CA VAL A 40 3.59 24.29 -2.28
C VAL A 40 2.59 23.77 -3.31
N VAL A 41 2.46 24.48 -4.42
CA VAL A 41 1.65 24.01 -5.56
C VAL A 41 2.52 23.08 -6.39
N ARG A 42 2.13 21.80 -6.46
CA ARG A 42 2.83 20.78 -7.25
C ARG A 42 2.16 20.64 -8.61
N SER A 43 2.96 20.58 -9.65
CA SER A 43 2.48 20.28 -11.00
C SER A 43 2.57 18.80 -11.28
N SER A 44 1.59 18.28 -12.00
CA SER A 44 1.60 16.89 -12.50
C SER A 44 2.57 16.67 -13.66
N LYS A 45 3.09 17.74 -14.23
CA LYS A 45 4.01 17.72 -15.39
C LYS A 45 5.14 18.71 -15.18
N THR A 46 6.29 18.42 -15.73
CA THR A 46 7.44 19.31 -15.80
C THR A 46 8.04 19.25 -17.21
N GLU A 47 8.57 20.39 -17.66
CA GLU A 47 9.33 20.47 -18.91
C GLU A 47 10.81 20.08 -18.73
N ASN A 48 11.21 19.74 -17.50
CA ASN A 48 12.58 19.31 -17.23
C ASN A 48 12.81 17.89 -17.80
N VAL A 49 13.42 17.83 -18.96
CA VAL A 49 13.71 16.59 -19.71
C VAL A 49 14.51 15.60 -18.86
N HIS A 50 15.55 16.08 -18.19
CA HIS A 50 16.42 15.24 -17.36
C HIS A 50 15.68 14.63 -16.16
N PHE A 51 14.75 15.38 -15.57
CA PHE A 51 13.89 14.85 -14.52
C PHE A 51 12.97 13.74 -15.06
N ASN A 52 12.38 13.95 -16.24
CA ASN A 52 11.48 12.96 -16.84
C ASN A 52 12.23 11.68 -17.21
N GLU A 53 13.40 11.78 -17.80
CA GLU A 53 14.26 10.62 -18.14
C GLU A 53 14.61 9.81 -16.89
N ASN A 54 15.08 10.45 -15.82
CA ASN A 54 15.40 9.78 -14.57
C ASN A 54 14.17 9.12 -13.93
N LEU A 55 13.01 9.78 -14.00
CA LEU A 55 11.77 9.25 -13.45
C LEU A 55 11.31 8.01 -14.23
N ASP A 56 11.42 8.03 -15.54
CA ASP A 56 11.03 6.91 -16.40
C ASP A 56 12.00 5.72 -16.24
N GLU A 57 13.29 5.96 -16.03
CA GLU A 57 14.26 4.93 -15.66
C GLU A 57 13.89 4.25 -14.33
N LEU A 58 13.57 5.04 -13.30
CA LEU A 58 13.16 4.49 -12.00
C LEU A 58 11.84 3.71 -12.10
N ARG A 59 10.90 4.16 -12.92
CA ARG A 59 9.64 3.44 -13.15
C ARG A 59 9.89 2.11 -13.87
N SER A 60 10.75 2.11 -14.90
CA SER A 60 11.13 0.88 -15.58
C SER A 60 11.77 -0.12 -14.62
N TYR A 61 12.59 0.35 -13.68
CA TYR A 61 13.18 -0.51 -12.65
C TYR A 61 12.11 -1.09 -11.70
N ILE A 62 11.06 -0.32 -11.35
CA ILE A 62 9.93 -0.83 -10.58
C ILE A 62 9.17 -1.90 -11.37
N ASP A 63 8.93 -1.68 -12.67
CA ASP A 63 8.25 -2.64 -13.55
C ASP A 63 9.01 -3.99 -13.61
N ASP A 64 10.34 -3.96 -13.66
CA ASP A 64 11.17 -5.17 -13.61
C ASP A 64 11.05 -5.90 -12.27
N LEU A 65 11.07 -5.16 -11.15
CA LEU A 65 10.87 -5.73 -9.82
C LEU A 65 9.46 -6.34 -9.65
N ASP A 66 8.45 -5.70 -10.20
CA ASP A 66 7.07 -6.21 -10.19
C ASP A 66 6.95 -7.51 -11.01
N ALA A 67 7.64 -7.59 -12.15
CA ALA A 67 7.71 -8.81 -12.95
C ALA A 67 8.36 -9.96 -12.16
N ASP A 68 9.46 -9.69 -11.45
CA ASP A 68 10.13 -10.68 -10.59
C ASP A 68 9.24 -11.11 -9.42
N LEU A 69 8.52 -10.17 -8.80
CA LEU A 69 7.56 -10.46 -7.73
C LEU A 69 6.45 -11.41 -8.21
N ILE A 70 5.88 -11.18 -9.40
CA ILE A 70 4.88 -12.07 -10.00
C ILE A 70 5.45 -13.47 -10.24
N GLN A 71 6.69 -13.58 -10.71
CA GLN A 71 7.34 -14.88 -10.90
C GLN A 71 7.54 -15.62 -9.57
N LEU A 72 7.96 -14.91 -8.50
CA LEU A 72 8.11 -15.49 -7.17
C LEU A 72 6.76 -15.96 -6.60
N LEU A 73 5.70 -15.16 -6.77
CA LEU A 73 4.34 -15.55 -6.37
C LEU A 73 3.86 -16.79 -7.13
N ASN A 74 4.10 -16.87 -8.45
CA ASN A 74 3.77 -18.05 -9.23
C ASN A 74 4.50 -19.30 -8.71
N ARG A 75 5.82 -19.21 -8.49
CA ARG A 75 6.62 -20.33 -7.91
C ARG A 75 6.07 -20.76 -6.55
N ARG A 76 5.72 -19.80 -5.70
CA ARG A 76 5.11 -20.08 -4.38
C ARG A 76 3.77 -20.78 -4.50
N MET A 77 2.91 -20.36 -5.44
CA MET A 77 1.61 -21.00 -5.67
C MET A 77 1.75 -22.42 -6.20
N ARG A 78 2.74 -22.71 -7.07
CA ARG A 78 3.04 -24.09 -7.50
C ARG A 78 3.46 -24.99 -6.33
N VAL A 79 4.16 -24.44 -5.33
CA VAL A 79 4.49 -25.18 -4.11
C VAL A 79 3.23 -25.42 -3.27
N ALA A 80 2.34 -24.43 -3.17
CA ALA A 80 1.05 -24.60 -2.48
C ALA A 80 0.19 -25.69 -3.13
N ASP A 81 0.18 -25.79 -4.47
CA ASP A 81 -0.51 -26.87 -5.20
C ASP A 81 0.07 -28.24 -4.87
N LYS A 82 1.40 -28.38 -4.82
CA LYS A 82 2.03 -29.63 -4.41
C LYS A 82 1.66 -30.02 -2.98
N ILE A 83 1.65 -29.05 -2.05
CA ILE A 83 1.22 -29.30 -0.67
C ILE A 83 -0.25 -29.75 -0.65
N GLY A 84 -1.14 -29.12 -1.43
CA GLY A 84 -2.53 -29.51 -1.57
C GLY A 84 -2.67 -30.98 -2.01
N ASN A 85 -1.92 -31.39 -3.04
CA ASN A 85 -1.93 -32.80 -3.51
C ASN A 85 -1.43 -33.79 -2.44
N TYR A 86 -0.35 -33.45 -1.70
CA TYR A 86 0.12 -34.32 -0.60
C TYR A 86 -0.93 -34.42 0.52
N LYS A 87 -1.59 -33.35 0.88
CA LYS A 87 -2.66 -33.33 1.88
C LYS A 87 -3.84 -34.19 1.42
N LYS A 88 -4.26 -34.08 0.16
CA LYS A 88 -5.32 -34.89 -0.44
C LYS A 88 -4.99 -36.39 -0.36
N GLN A 89 -3.78 -36.76 -0.76
CA GLN A 89 -3.34 -38.20 -0.75
C GLN A 89 -3.31 -38.80 0.66
N ASN A 90 -3.10 -37.95 1.69
CA ASN A 90 -2.97 -38.40 3.08
C ASN A 90 -4.19 -38.05 3.95
N ASN A 91 -5.28 -37.57 3.37
CA ASN A 91 -6.49 -37.15 4.08
C ASN A 91 -6.21 -36.08 5.17
N ILE A 92 -5.29 -35.14 4.91
CA ILE A 92 -4.91 -34.08 5.84
C ILE A 92 -5.70 -32.78 5.49
N THR A 93 -6.19 -32.09 6.53
CA THR A 93 -6.91 -30.82 6.36
C THR A 93 -6.02 -29.73 5.78
N VAL A 94 -6.61 -28.79 5.03
CA VAL A 94 -5.89 -27.63 4.47
C VAL A 94 -5.34 -26.75 5.58
N LEU A 95 -6.19 -26.43 6.57
CA LEU A 95 -5.80 -25.57 7.69
C LEU A 95 -5.10 -26.40 8.76
N GLN A 96 -3.92 -25.96 9.16
CA GLN A 96 -3.14 -26.50 10.26
C GLN A 96 -2.93 -25.43 11.31
N ALA A 97 -3.35 -25.70 12.55
CA ALA A 97 -3.21 -24.79 13.68
C ALA A 97 -1.72 -24.37 13.85
N GLY A 98 -1.49 -23.10 14.16
CA GLY A 98 -0.15 -22.56 14.41
C GLY A 98 0.67 -22.22 13.15
N ARG A 99 0.35 -22.78 11.98
CA ARG A 99 1.13 -22.53 10.76
C ARG A 99 1.13 -21.06 10.34
N TRP A 100 0.02 -20.35 10.54
CA TRP A 100 -0.09 -18.93 10.25
C TRP A 100 0.79 -18.11 11.20
N ASP A 101 0.78 -18.41 12.47
CA ASP A 101 1.59 -17.72 13.48
C ASP A 101 3.08 -17.89 13.20
N ASP A 102 3.51 -19.09 12.80
CA ASP A 102 4.89 -19.36 12.37
C ASP A 102 5.31 -18.50 11.16
N ILE A 103 4.41 -18.32 10.20
CA ILE A 103 4.66 -17.47 9.02
C ILE A 103 4.82 -16.02 9.47
N LEU A 104 3.86 -15.49 10.24
CA LEU A 104 3.91 -14.12 10.73
C LEU A 104 5.19 -13.83 11.52
N ALA A 105 5.54 -14.69 12.47
CA ALA A 105 6.76 -14.51 13.26
C ALA A 105 8.03 -14.43 12.40
N LYS A 106 8.09 -15.17 11.29
CA LYS A 106 9.23 -15.14 10.37
C LYS A 106 9.23 -13.88 9.51
N VAL A 107 8.08 -13.52 8.93
CA VAL A 107 8.02 -12.36 8.02
C VAL A 107 8.17 -11.05 8.75
N HIS A 108 7.72 -10.94 10.00
CA HIS A 108 7.96 -9.76 10.84
C HIS A 108 9.46 -9.53 11.07
N LYS A 109 10.21 -10.55 11.46
CA LYS A 109 11.67 -10.45 11.59
C LYS A 109 12.36 -10.04 10.30
N MET A 110 11.86 -10.54 9.15
CA MET A 110 12.41 -10.14 7.85
C MET A 110 12.03 -8.71 7.48
N ALA A 111 10.81 -8.27 7.81
CA ALA A 111 10.36 -6.90 7.60
C ALA A 111 11.20 -5.90 8.39
N GLU A 112 11.38 -6.15 9.68
CA GLU A 112 12.24 -5.34 10.56
C GLU A 112 13.67 -5.23 10.03
N ALA A 113 14.25 -6.35 9.57
CA ALA A 113 15.60 -6.38 9.02
C ALA A 113 15.75 -5.63 7.69
N ASN A 114 14.65 -5.36 6.98
CA ASN A 114 14.63 -4.68 5.69
C ASN A 114 13.89 -3.31 5.74
N ASP A 115 13.65 -2.79 6.93
CA ASP A 115 13.01 -1.48 7.15
C ASP A 115 11.62 -1.36 6.48
N LEU A 116 10.84 -2.45 6.53
CA LEU A 116 9.47 -2.52 5.99
C LEU A 116 8.44 -2.44 7.10
N GLU A 117 7.38 -1.69 6.88
CA GLU A 117 6.27 -1.56 7.83
C GLU A 117 5.56 -2.90 8.06
N ILE A 118 5.42 -3.30 9.32
CA ILE A 118 4.79 -4.56 9.72
C ILE A 118 3.33 -4.64 9.21
N GLU A 119 2.58 -3.55 9.33
CA GLU A 119 1.19 -3.51 8.86
C GLU A 119 1.06 -3.76 7.35
N PHE A 120 1.99 -3.22 6.56
CA PHE A 120 2.05 -3.49 5.12
C PHE A 120 2.34 -4.97 4.85
N ILE A 121 3.34 -5.54 5.52
CA ILE A 121 3.73 -6.94 5.37
C ILE A 121 2.60 -7.89 5.78
N ASP A 122 1.88 -7.59 6.85
CA ASP A 122 0.71 -8.36 7.28
C ASP A 122 -0.38 -8.41 6.20
N LYS A 123 -0.70 -7.29 5.59
CA LYS A 123 -1.69 -7.22 4.50
C LYS A 123 -1.27 -8.09 3.31
N VAL A 124 -0.01 -7.98 2.89
CA VAL A 124 0.54 -8.73 1.76
C VAL A 124 0.53 -10.24 2.06
N PHE A 125 1.10 -10.65 3.20
CA PHE A 125 1.21 -12.08 3.53
C PHE A 125 -0.13 -12.73 3.86
N LYS A 126 -1.09 -11.99 4.40
CA LYS A 126 -2.47 -12.45 4.58
C LYS A 126 -3.12 -12.77 3.24
N ALA A 127 -2.99 -11.90 2.25
CA ALA A 127 -3.52 -12.12 0.90
C ALA A 127 -2.86 -13.35 0.23
N ILE A 128 -1.54 -13.45 0.31
CA ILE A 128 -0.78 -14.57 -0.23
C ILE A 128 -1.15 -15.90 0.46
N HIS A 129 -1.34 -15.88 1.77
CA HIS A 129 -1.74 -17.06 2.54
C HIS A 129 -3.14 -17.51 2.16
N GLN A 130 -4.10 -16.59 2.07
CA GLN A 130 -5.46 -16.89 1.64
C GLN A 130 -5.50 -17.50 0.24
N ALA A 131 -4.78 -16.93 -0.72
CA ALA A 131 -4.67 -17.49 -2.06
C ALA A 131 -4.10 -18.92 -2.06
N SER A 132 -3.16 -19.22 -1.15
CA SER A 132 -2.61 -20.57 -1.01
C SER A 132 -3.63 -21.55 -0.44
N ILE A 133 -4.44 -21.14 0.55
CA ILE A 133 -5.53 -21.93 1.12
C ILE A 133 -6.58 -22.25 0.05
N ASP A 134 -7.01 -21.23 -0.70
CA ASP A 134 -8.04 -21.37 -1.73
C ASP A 134 -7.62 -22.36 -2.82
N ARG A 135 -6.34 -22.34 -3.23
CA ARG A 135 -5.79 -23.31 -4.20
C ARG A 135 -5.78 -24.72 -3.64
N GLN A 136 -5.30 -24.91 -2.40
CA GLN A 136 -5.29 -26.23 -1.75
C GLN A 136 -6.71 -26.77 -1.56
N THR A 137 -7.66 -25.93 -1.16
CA THR A 137 -9.07 -26.31 -1.01
C THR A 137 -9.68 -26.76 -2.34
N LYS A 138 -9.40 -26.07 -3.44
CA LYS A 138 -9.82 -26.51 -4.79
C LYS A 138 -9.27 -27.89 -5.14
N ILE A 139 -8.00 -28.14 -4.83
CA ILE A 139 -7.35 -29.45 -5.10
C ILE A 139 -7.98 -30.57 -4.26
N LEU A 140 -8.32 -30.31 -2.99
CA LEU A 140 -8.94 -31.32 -2.13
C LEU A 140 -10.36 -31.68 -2.60
N ASN A 141 -11.11 -30.70 -3.13
CA ASN A 141 -12.52 -30.87 -3.51
C ASN A 141 -12.72 -31.38 -4.96
N ASN A 142 -11.66 -31.36 -5.78
CA ASN A 142 -11.66 -31.94 -7.14
C ASN A 142 -11.16 -33.40 -7.13
#